data_46234636678c76e8b38a99ca86acdb33
#
_entry.id   46234636678c76e8b38a99ca86acdb33
#
_cell.length_a   1.000
_cell.length_b   1.000
_cell.length_c   1.000
_cell.angle_alpha   90.00
_cell.angle_beta   90.00
_cell.angle_gamma   90.00
#
_symmetry.space_group_name_H-M   'P 1'
#
loop_
_entity.id
_entity.type
_entity.pdbx_description
1 polymer ?
#
loop_
_entity_poly.entity_id
_entity_poly.type
_entity_poly.pdbx_seq_one_letter_code
_entity_poly.pdbx_strand_id
1 'polypeptide(L)'
;MIRKSKNPLQEKESEGSAKRNGFSLIEVVIGIAVIGIALLSLAQMFYYAVMNNTNSDRMTNATFLAQQQIDFLRSLNGQELSNMAASPVDETIDINGDGVIDFRRITRLTSEGLSYRVRILVFSNERKDENINNLSDDPVKYRARAVINTIISR
;
A
#
# COMPACT_ATOMS: atom_id res chain seq x y z
N MET A 1 2.23 41.66 93.85
CA MET A 1 1.65 41.83 92.50
C MET A 1 2.62 41.28 91.50
N ILE A 2 2.44 40.05 91.12
CA ILE A 2 3.39 39.28 90.21
C ILE A 2 2.70 39.07 88.91
N ARG A 3 3.20 39.74 87.88
CA ARG A 3 2.72 39.62 86.45
C ARG A 3 3.30 38.39 85.80
N LYS A 4 2.45 37.41 85.56
CA LYS A 4 2.85 36.21 84.74
C LYS A 4 3.05 36.62 83.28
N SER A 5 4.29 36.50 82.80
CA SER A 5 4.62 36.63 81.39
C SER A 5 4.07 35.38 80.63
N LYS A 6 3.23 35.62 79.62
CA LYS A 6 2.80 34.62 78.68
C LYS A 6 3.92 34.38 77.65
N ASN A 7 4.32 33.16 77.53
CA ASN A 7 5.31 32.71 76.57
C ASN A 7 4.63 32.49 75.16
N PRO A 8 5.02 33.21 74.09
CA PRO A 8 4.34 33.11 72.81
C PRO A 8 5.11 32.25 71.83
N LEU A 9 5.57 31.04 72.16
CA LEU A 9 6.28 30.15 71.29
C LEU A 9 5.73 28.71 71.38
N GLN A 10 4.52 28.53 70.96
CA GLN A 10 4.04 27.24 70.45
C GLN A 10 3.09 27.50 69.26
N GLU A 11 3.64 28.08 68.23
CA GLU A 11 3.06 27.98 66.89
C GLU A 11 3.34 26.57 66.40
N LYS A 12 2.35 25.72 66.54
CA LYS A 12 2.34 24.34 66.13
C LYS A 12 2.38 24.33 64.62
N GLU A 13 3.57 24.08 64.08
CA GLU A 13 3.71 23.69 62.67
C GLU A 13 2.87 22.41 62.42
N SER A 14 1.66 22.61 61.93
CA SER A 14 0.85 21.60 61.32
C SER A 14 1.49 21.28 59.95
N GLU A 15 2.56 20.54 59.96
CA GLU A 15 3.02 19.83 58.72
C GLU A 15 1.87 18.98 58.24
N GLY A 16 1.20 19.51 57.22
CA GLY A 16 0.26 18.74 56.41
C GLY A 16 0.97 17.55 55.79
N SER A 17 0.95 16.43 56.50
CA SER A 17 1.35 15.15 55.93
C SER A 17 0.51 14.88 54.69
N ALA A 18 1.06 15.20 53.50
CA ALA A 18 0.47 14.86 52.22
C ALA A 18 0.26 13.33 52.23
N LYS A 19 -0.99 12.90 52.40
CA LYS A 19 -1.40 11.51 52.25
C LYS A 19 -0.94 11.05 50.88
N ARG A 20 0.14 10.31 50.80
CA ARG A 20 0.53 9.59 49.58
C ARG A 20 -0.50 8.49 49.38
N ASN A 21 -1.51 8.78 48.60
CA ASN A 21 -2.47 7.78 48.14
C ASN A 21 -1.70 6.82 47.21
N GLY A 22 -1.43 5.61 47.69
CA GLY A 22 -0.89 4.55 46.82
C GLY A 22 -1.94 4.16 45.76
N PHE A 23 -1.49 3.74 44.58
CA PHE A 23 -2.35 3.19 43.56
C PHE A 23 -3.14 1.99 44.05
N SER A 24 -4.42 1.93 43.76
CA SER A 24 -5.26 0.76 44.03
C SER A 24 -4.86 -0.35 43.07
N LEU A 25 -4.86 -1.60 43.55
CA LEU A 25 -4.58 -2.77 42.69
C LEU A 25 -5.51 -2.83 41.47
N ILE A 26 -6.76 -2.42 41.60
CA ILE A 26 -7.74 -2.35 40.50
C ILE A 26 -7.34 -1.30 39.46
N GLU A 27 -6.79 -0.18 39.89
CA GLU A 27 -6.34 0.89 39.00
C GLU A 27 -5.16 0.44 38.12
N VAL A 28 -4.23 -0.31 38.71
CA VAL A 28 -3.11 -0.92 37.96
C VAL A 28 -3.63 -1.92 36.94
N VAL A 29 -4.58 -2.78 37.30
CA VAL A 29 -5.17 -3.78 36.41
C VAL A 29 -5.89 -3.10 35.24
N ILE A 30 -6.69 -2.08 35.52
CA ILE A 30 -7.37 -1.29 34.47
C ILE A 30 -6.33 -0.60 33.58
N GLY A 31 -5.31 0.00 34.15
CA GLY A 31 -4.23 0.65 33.39
C GLY A 31 -3.53 -0.32 32.43
N ILE A 32 -3.18 -1.51 32.89
CA ILE A 32 -2.58 -2.55 32.02
C ILE A 32 -3.56 -2.98 30.91
N ALA A 33 -4.85 -3.15 31.23
CA ALA A 33 -5.85 -3.52 30.25
C ALA A 33 -5.98 -2.47 29.13
N VAL A 34 -6.03 -1.18 29.49
CA VAL A 34 -6.10 -0.07 28.51
C VAL A 34 -4.85 -0.02 27.63
N ILE A 35 -3.66 -0.18 28.24
CA ILE A 35 -2.40 -0.24 27.49
C ILE A 35 -2.40 -1.44 26.53
N GLY A 36 -2.88 -2.59 26.96
CA GLY A 36 -2.99 -3.80 26.13
C GLY A 36 -3.87 -3.57 24.89
N ILE A 37 -5.03 -2.95 25.05
CA ILE A 37 -5.93 -2.60 23.93
C ILE A 37 -5.26 -1.60 22.99
N ALA A 38 -4.57 -0.59 23.52
CA ALA A 38 -3.88 0.40 22.71
C ALA A 38 -2.76 -0.24 21.87
N LEU A 39 -1.96 -1.14 22.44
CA LEU A 39 -0.90 -1.85 21.73
C LEU A 39 -1.45 -2.76 20.62
N LEU A 40 -2.56 -3.47 20.87
CA LEU A 40 -3.23 -4.29 19.87
C LEU A 40 -3.74 -3.43 18.69
N SER A 41 -4.29 -2.27 18.97
CA SER A 41 -4.77 -1.33 17.94
C SER A 41 -3.61 -0.80 17.09
N LEU A 42 -2.48 -0.47 17.70
CA LEU A 42 -1.26 -0.05 16.99
C LEU A 42 -0.72 -1.16 16.10
N ALA A 43 -0.68 -2.40 16.59
CA ALA A 43 -0.22 -3.55 15.82
C ALA A 43 -1.08 -3.78 14.57
N GLN A 44 -2.41 -3.64 14.69
CA GLN A 44 -3.32 -3.73 13.55
C GLN A 44 -3.10 -2.60 12.54
N MET A 45 -2.94 -1.35 12.99
CA MET A 45 -2.62 -0.22 12.10
C MET A 45 -1.33 -0.43 11.34
N PHE A 46 -0.29 -0.93 12.02
CA PHE A 46 0.98 -1.25 11.37
C PHE A 46 0.84 -2.33 10.30
N TYR A 47 0.09 -3.39 10.58
CA TYR A 47 -0.19 -4.44 9.61
C TYR A 47 -0.89 -3.89 8.35
N TYR A 48 -1.93 -3.06 8.52
CA TYR A 48 -2.61 -2.42 7.39
C TYR A 48 -1.71 -1.45 6.62
N ALA A 49 -0.83 -0.72 7.31
CA ALA A 49 0.11 0.19 6.66
C ALA A 49 1.08 -0.58 5.74
N VAL A 50 1.67 -1.67 6.23
CA VAL A 50 2.56 -2.53 5.43
C VAL A 50 1.82 -3.12 4.22
N MET A 51 0.62 -3.63 4.42
CA MET A 51 -0.19 -4.24 3.35
C MET A 51 -0.55 -3.22 2.26
N ASN A 52 -0.94 -2.00 2.66
CA ASN A 52 -1.25 -0.93 1.73
C ASN A 52 -0.01 -0.47 0.95
N ASN A 53 1.14 -0.37 1.62
CA ASN A 53 2.39 -0.01 0.96
C ASN A 53 2.77 -1.02 -0.12
N THR A 54 2.71 -2.32 0.20
CA THR A 54 2.99 -3.39 -0.77
C THR A 54 2.04 -3.35 -1.96
N ASN A 55 0.76 -3.07 -1.75
CA ASN A 55 -0.20 -2.93 -2.84
C ASN A 55 0.09 -1.69 -3.71
N SER A 56 0.49 -0.57 -3.11
CA SER A 56 0.88 0.65 -3.82
C SER A 56 2.13 0.42 -4.68
N ASP A 57 3.13 -0.26 -4.15
CA ASP A 57 4.35 -0.61 -4.88
C ASP A 57 4.04 -1.50 -6.09
N ARG A 58 3.20 -2.52 -5.93
CA ARG A 58 2.75 -3.37 -7.04
C ARG A 58 2.00 -2.57 -8.11
N MET A 59 1.16 -1.62 -7.72
CA MET A 59 0.42 -0.78 -8.66
C MET A 59 1.35 0.19 -9.40
N THR A 60 2.33 0.76 -8.72
CA THR A 60 3.35 1.63 -9.29
C THR A 60 4.20 0.88 -10.32
N ASN A 61 4.68 -0.30 -9.96
CA ASN A 61 5.46 -1.16 -10.86
C ASN A 61 4.65 -1.59 -12.09
N ALA A 62 3.38 -1.97 -11.90
CA ALA A 62 2.51 -2.33 -13.02
C ALA A 62 2.28 -1.15 -13.97
N THR A 63 2.10 0.05 -13.45
CA THR A 63 1.93 1.27 -14.25
C THR A 63 3.22 1.61 -15.01
N PHE A 64 4.37 1.48 -14.36
CA PHE A 64 5.67 1.68 -15.00
C PHE A 64 5.88 0.70 -16.17
N LEU A 65 5.59 -0.60 -15.97
CA LEU A 65 5.68 -1.61 -17.00
C LEU A 65 4.76 -1.34 -18.20
N ALA A 66 3.56 -0.82 -17.91
CA ALA A 66 2.63 -0.45 -18.98
C ALA A 66 3.10 0.77 -19.76
N GLN A 67 3.67 1.78 -19.09
CA GLN A 67 4.25 2.97 -19.75
C GLN A 67 5.49 2.61 -20.57
N GLN A 68 6.38 1.80 -20.03
CA GLN A 68 7.54 1.29 -20.75
C GLN A 68 7.14 0.63 -22.08
N GLN A 69 6.05 -0.14 -22.07
CA GLN A 69 5.55 -0.77 -23.28
C GLN A 69 5.01 0.25 -24.29
N ILE A 70 4.35 1.32 -23.83
CA ILE A 70 3.90 2.38 -24.74
C ILE A 70 5.09 3.07 -25.40
N ASP A 71 6.12 3.39 -24.65
CA ASP A 71 7.31 4.06 -25.16
C ASP A 71 8.05 3.16 -26.15
N PHE A 72 8.12 1.86 -25.88
CA PHE A 72 8.62 0.87 -26.84
C PHE A 72 7.78 0.86 -28.12
N LEU A 73 6.46 0.78 -28.04
CA LEU A 73 5.59 0.78 -29.21
C LEU A 73 5.68 2.08 -30.02
N ARG A 74 5.90 3.21 -29.35
CA ARG A 74 6.14 4.49 -30.01
C ARG A 74 7.47 4.55 -30.75
N SER A 75 8.45 3.76 -30.37
CA SER A 75 9.74 3.70 -31.08
C SER A 75 9.70 2.86 -32.35
N LEU A 76 8.69 1.98 -32.49
CA LEU A 76 8.54 1.06 -33.64
C LEU A 76 8.04 1.80 -34.88
N ASN A 77 8.42 1.32 -36.05
CA ASN A 77 7.89 1.79 -37.32
C ASN A 77 6.49 1.16 -37.63
N GLY A 78 5.82 1.66 -38.69
CA GLY A 78 4.47 1.19 -39.04
C GLY A 78 4.40 -0.31 -39.41
N GLN A 79 5.46 -0.85 -40.03
CA GLN A 79 5.51 -2.26 -40.40
C GLN A 79 5.65 -3.15 -39.17
N GLU A 80 6.47 -2.76 -38.21
CA GLU A 80 6.65 -3.47 -36.93
C GLU A 80 5.36 -3.48 -36.11
N LEU A 81 4.66 -2.34 -36.04
CA LEU A 81 3.36 -2.23 -35.40
C LEU A 81 2.31 -3.12 -36.07
N SER A 82 2.33 -3.18 -37.42
CA SER A 82 1.43 -4.07 -38.17
C SER A 82 1.68 -5.53 -37.85
N ASN A 83 2.95 -5.93 -37.74
CA ASN A 83 3.32 -7.30 -37.37
C ASN A 83 2.85 -7.66 -35.94
N MET A 84 2.98 -6.72 -34.99
CA MET A 84 2.48 -6.90 -33.62
C MET A 84 0.96 -6.90 -33.52
N ALA A 85 0.26 -6.26 -34.46
CA ALA A 85 -1.20 -6.25 -34.49
C ALA A 85 -1.80 -7.61 -34.92
N ALA A 86 -0.99 -8.52 -35.52
CA ALA A 86 -1.45 -9.83 -35.98
C ALA A 86 -1.86 -10.75 -34.83
N SER A 87 -1.21 -10.62 -33.67
CA SER A 87 -1.54 -11.42 -32.46
C SER A 87 -1.21 -10.66 -31.18
N PRO A 88 -1.95 -10.89 -30.10
CA PRO A 88 -1.60 -10.33 -28.79
C PRO A 88 -0.23 -10.78 -28.33
N VAL A 89 0.55 -9.85 -27.78
CA VAL A 89 1.83 -10.14 -27.16
C VAL A 89 1.59 -10.40 -25.67
N ASP A 90 2.07 -11.54 -25.18
CA ASP A 90 1.90 -12.00 -23.81
C ASP A 90 3.28 -12.25 -23.19
N GLU A 91 3.62 -11.50 -22.15
CA GLU A 91 4.95 -11.51 -21.56
C GLU A 91 4.86 -11.71 -20.05
N THR A 92 5.74 -12.55 -19.53
CA THR A 92 5.95 -12.70 -18.08
C THR A 92 7.19 -11.92 -17.68
N ILE A 93 7.11 -11.17 -16.60
CA ILE A 93 8.13 -10.22 -16.16
C ILE A 93 8.54 -10.52 -14.73
N ASP A 94 9.83 -10.71 -14.55
CA ASP A 94 10.53 -10.78 -13.28
C ASP A 94 11.28 -9.44 -13.12
N ILE A 95 10.85 -8.61 -12.14
CA ILE A 95 11.42 -7.25 -11.98
C ILE A 95 12.75 -7.29 -11.24
N ASN A 96 12.90 -8.18 -10.29
CA ASN A 96 14.04 -8.21 -9.39
C ASN A 96 15.11 -9.23 -9.79
N GLY A 97 14.84 -10.08 -10.79
CA GLY A 97 15.78 -11.08 -11.30
C GLY A 97 15.98 -12.27 -10.36
N ASP A 98 15.01 -12.57 -9.49
CA ASP A 98 15.09 -13.68 -8.54
C ASP A 98 14.59 -15.02 -9.11
N GLY A 99 14.16 -15.03 -10.37
CA GLY A 99 13.61 -16.18 -11.06
C GLY A 99 12.12 -16.42 -10.80
N VAL A 100 11.49 -15.56 -10.02
CA VAL A 100 10.04 -15.60 -9.76
C VAL A 100 9.35 -14.54 -10.63
N ILE A 101 8.31 -14.94 -11.36
CA ILE A 101 7.53 -14.03 -12.18
C ILE A 101 6.71 -13.12 -11.26
N ASP A 102 6.88 -11.81 -11.38
CA ASP A 102 6.13 -10.81 -10.61
C ASP A 102 4.86 -10.36 -11.33
N PHE A 103 4.96 -10.15 -12.65
CA PHE A 103 3.87 -9.62 -13.47
C PHE A 103 3.72 -10.36 -14.79
N ARG A 104 2.52 -10.27 -15.35
CA ARG A 104 2.19 -10.67 -16.71
C ARG A 104 1.64 -9.46 -17.44
N ARG A 105 2.24 -9.11 -18.59
CA ARG A 105 1.84 -8.01 -19.45
C ARG A 105 1.24 -8.52 -20.74
N ILE A 106 0.03 -8.06 -21.05
CA ILE A 106 -0.67 -8.39 -22.31
C ILE A 106 -0.80 -7.11 -23.10
N THR A 107 -0.29 -7.13 -24.34
CA THR A 107 -0.37 -6.02 -25.29
C THR A 107 -1.21 -6.42 -26.47
N ARG A 108 -2.29 -5.68 -26.72
CA ARG A 108 -3.13 -5.86 -27.92
C ARG A 108 -3.09 -4.60 -28.77
N LEU A 109 -2.84 -4.79 -30.06
CA LEU A 109 -2.91 -3.74 -31.07
C LEU A 109 -4.05 -4.05 -32.04
N THR A 110 -4.83 -3.04 -32.39
CA THR A 110 -5.86 -3.13 -33.42
C THR A 110 -5.61 -2.03 -34.44
N SER A 111 -5.42 -2.40 -35.71
CA SER A 111 -5.22 -1.42 -36.77
C SER A 111 -6.51 -0.67 -37.09
N GLU A 112 -6.45 0.66 -37.16
CA GLU A 112 -7.54 1.57 -37.48
C GLU A 112 -7.08 2.55 -38.56
N GLY A 113 -6.93 2.06 -39.79
CA GLY A 113 -6.43 2.86 -40.92
C GLY A 113 -4.97 3.27 -40.73
N LEU A 114 -4.70 4.58 -40.55
CA LEU A 114 -3.37 5.13 -40.30
C LEU A 114 -2.97 5.16 -38.84
N SER A 115 -3.76 4.56 -37.96
CA SER A 115 -3.51 4.54 -36.54
C SER A 115 -3.69 3.13 -35.96
N TYR A 116 -3.09 2.92 -34.78
CA TYR A 116 -3.22 1.68 -34.03
C TYR A 116 -3.82 1.98 -32.66
N ARG A 117 -4.94 1.33 -32.36
CA ARG A 117 -5.46 1.30 -31.00
C ARG A 117 -4.65 0.30 -30.20
N VAL A 118 -4.05 0.76 -29.13
CA VAL A 118 -3.20 -0.04 -28.23
C VAL A 118 -3.91 -0.23 -26.90
N ARG A 119 -3.98 -1.48 -26.44
CA ARG A 119 -4.46 -1.82 -25.10
C ARG A 119 -3.39 -2.63 -24.38
N ILE A 120 -2.95 -2.11 -23.25
CA ILE A 120 -1.94 -2.77 -22.40
C ILE A 120 -2.59 -3.09 -21.07
N LEU A 121 -2.46 -4.35 -20.67
CA LEU A 121 -2.99 -4.90 -19.42
C LEU A 121 -1.82 -5.49 -18.63
N VAL A 122 -1.69 -5.13 -17.36
CA VAL A 122 -0.69 -5.71 -16.47
C VAL A 122 -1.37 -6.36 -15.27
N PHE A 123 -1.08 -7.62 -15.06
CA PHE A 123 -1.60 -8.45 -13.99
C PHE A 123 -0.47 -8.88 -13.04
N SER A 124 -0.79 -9.15 -11.78
CA SER A 124 0.16 -9.79 -10.87
C SER A 124 0.32 -11.29 -11.19
N ASN A 125 1.39 -11.88 -10.71
CA ASN A 125 1.76 -13.30 -10.89
C ASN A 125 0.62 -14.31 -10.63
N GLU A 126 -0.33 -13.97 -9.74
CA GLU A 126 -1.50 -14.82 -9.44
C GLU A 126 -2.33 -15.20 -10.68
N ARG A 127 -2.12 -14.52 -11.82
CA ARG A 127 -2.84 -14.71 -13.09
C ARG A 127 -1.95 -15.26 -14.21
N LYS A 128 -0.78 -15.80 -13.89
CA LYS A 128 0.18 -16.28 -14.88
C LYS A 128 -0.36 -17.41 -15.79
N ASP A 129 -1.22 -18.27 -15.23
CA ASP A 129 -1.74 -19.46 -15.93
C ASP A 129 -3.17 -19.23 -16.48
N GLU A 130 -3.73 -18.01 -16.37
CA GLU A 130 -5.08 -17.70 -16.86
C GLU A 130 -5.07 -17.51 -18.39
N ASN A 131 -6.20 -17.83 -19.04
CA ASN A 131 -6.33 -17.66 -20.48
C ASN A 131 -6.26 -16.16 -20.86
N ILE A 132 -5.45 -15.82 -21.87
CA ILE A 132 -5.25 -14.45 -22.35
C ILE A 132 -6.55 -13.76 -22.78
N ASN A 133 -7.48 -14.51 -23.37
CA ASN A 133 -8.76 -13.94 -23.80
C ASN A 133 -9.63 -13.54 -22.61
N ASN A 134 -9.72 -14.40 -21.58
CA ASN A 134 -10.43 -14.11 -20.35
C ASN A 134 -9.89 -12.85 -19.67
N LEU A 135 -8.56 -12.74 -19.57
CA LEU A 135 -7.88 -11.59 -18.98
C LEU A 135 -8.13 -10.29 -19.76
N SER A 136 -8.22 -10.39 -21.08
CA SER A 136 -8.42 -9.24 -21.96
C SER A 136 -9.87 -8.78 -22.02
N ASP A 137 -10.82 -9.72 -21.91
CA ASP A 137 -12.24 -9.43 -22.02
C ASP A 137 -12.79 -8.78 -20.75
N ASP A 138 -12.35 -9.23 -19.58
CA ASP A 138 -12.77 -8.67 -18.30
C ASP A 138 -11.58 -8.39 -17.35
N PRO A 139 -10.80 -7.32 -17.61
CA PRO A 139 -9.63 -7.00 -16.80
C PRO A 139 -9.99 -6.62 -15.35
N VAL A 140 -11.20 -6.14 -15.10
CA VAL A 140 -11.67 -5.77 -13.75
C VAL A 140 -11.93 -7.01 -12.91
N LYS A 141 -12.62 -8.00 -13.45
CA LYS A 141 -12.86 -9.30 -12.80
C LYS A 141 -11.55 -9.99 -12.42
N TYR A 142 -10.57 -9.94 -13.30
CA TYR A 142 -9.26 -10.55 -13.10
C TYR A 142 -8.26 -9.64 -12.37
N ARG A 143 -8.72 -8.47 -11.87
CA ARG A 143 -7.95 -7.52 -11.05
C ARG A 143 -6.66 -7.07 -11.74
N ALA A 144 -6.77 -6.58 -12.97
CA ALA A 144 -5.66 -5.92 -13.62
C ALA A 144 -5.10 -4.81 -12.74
N ARG A 145 -3.79 -4.76 -12.58
CA ARG A 145 -3.08 -3.75 -11.78
C ARG A 145 -2.91 -2.45 -12.55
N ALA A 146 -2.73 -2.55 -13.86
CA ALA A 146 -2.75 -1.39 -14.75
C ALA A 146 -3.48 -1.73 -16.05
N VAL A 147 -4.25 -0.76 -16.57
CA VAL A 147 -4.92 -0.82 -17.86
C VAL A 147 -4.68 0.50 -18.57
N ILE A 148 -4.00 0.47 -19.71
CA ILE A 148 -3.79 1.65 -20.55
C ILE A 148 -4.40 1.41 -21.92
N ASN A 149 -5.21 2.36 -22.36
CA ASN A 149 -5.73 2.42 -23.71
C ASN A 149 -5.23 3.70 -24.37
N THR A 150 -4.60 3.60 -25.52
CA THR A 150 -4.06 4.75 -26.26
C THR A 150 -4.14 4.50 -27.75
N ILE A 151 -3.88 5.56 -28.55
CA ILE A 151 -3.81 5.49 -30.00
C ILE A 151 -2.42 5.98 -30.43
N ILE A 152 -1.79 5.23 -31.33
CA ILE A 152 -0.54 5.60 -31.98
C ILE A 152 -0.81 5.85 -33.45
N SER A 153 -0.58 7.07 -33.93
CA SER A 153 -0.66 7.45 -35.33
C SER A 153 0.68 7.29 -36.02
N ARG A 154 0.68 6.86 -37.29
CA ARG A 154 1.89 6.71 -38.15
C ARG A 154 1.61 7.17 -39.54
#